data_b66944cbaf6f609752e7730b1fa56ab2
#
_entry.id   b66944cbaf6f609752e7730b1fa56ab2
#
_cell.length_a   1.000
_cell.length_b   1.000
_cell.length_c   1.000
_cell.angle_alpha   90.00
_cell.angle_beta   90.00
_cell.angle_gamma   90.00
#
_symmetry.space_group_name_H-M   'P 1'
#
loop_
_entity.id
_entity.type
_entity.pdbx_description
1 polymer ?
#
loop_
_entity_poly.entity_id
_entity_poly.type
_entity_poly.pdbx_seq_one_letter_code
_entity_poly.pdbx_strand_id
1 'polypeptide(L)'
;MPKRFYHNYWVYIITNKPRGILYIGFSGGLDDRMERHRLGKGSNFASKYKLTRLVYYEEFQYANDAIAREKQLKNWHRQWKINLIEQNNPNWDDLWKPLDSETSSE
;
A
#
# COMPACT_ATOMS: atom_id res chain seq x y z
N MET A 1 7.02 12.72 17.24
CA MET A 1 7.67 11.86 16.23
C MET A 1 6.96 11.98 14.89
N PRO A 2 7.68 12.35 13.88
CA PRO A 2 7.02 12.50 12.58
C PRO A 2 6.61 11.16 12.01
N LYS A 3 5.53 11.19 11.26
CA LYS A 3 5.11 10.02 10.53
C LYS A 3 5.96 9.88 9.28
N ARG A 4 6.12 8.64 8.84
CA ARG A 4 6.96 8.34 7.69
C ARG A 4 6.33 8.78 6.37
N PHE A 5 5.02 8.65 6.25
CA PHE A 5 4.31 8.90 5.00
C PHE A 5 3.23 9.94 5.23
N TYR A 6 3.60 11.21 5.23
CA TYR A 6 2.60 12.25 5.39
C TYR A 6 3.00 13.47 4.56
N HIS A 7 2.09 14.43 4.46
CA HIS A 7 2.23 15.66 3.69
C HIS A 7 1.98 15.50 2.22
N ASN A 8 1.85 14.30 1.70
CA ASN A 8 1.61 14.08 0.27
C ASN A 8 0.49 13.08 0.08
N TYR A 9 0.26 12.73 -1.17
CA TYR A 9 -0.77 11.78 -1.54
C TYR A 9 -0.10 10.52 -2.06
N TRP A 10 -0.76 9.40 -1.87
CA TRP A 10 -0.13 8.10 -2.09
C TRP A 10 -1.06 7.18 -2.86
N VAL A 11 -0.52 6.46 -3.81
CA VAL A 11 -1.18 5.32 -4.40
C VAL A 11 -0.44 4.09 -3.89
N TYR A 12 -1.18 3.10 -3.45
CA TYR A 12 -0.55 1.95 -2.81
C TYR A 12 -1.22 0.66 -3.25
N ILE A 13 -0.49 -0.44 -3.11
CA ILE A 13 -1.02 -1.77 -3.38
C ILE A 13 -0.78 -2.60 -2.12
N ILE A 14 -1.85 -3.23 -1.64
CA ILE A 14 -1.75 -4.15 -0.51
C ILE A 14 -2.22 -5.53 -0.94
N THR A 15 -1.78 -6.54 -0.20
CA THR A 15 -2.09 -7.92 -0.50
C THR A 15 -2.15 -8.73 0.78
N ASN A 16 -2.62 -9.97 0.68
CA ASN A 16 -2.61 -10.88 1.80
C ASN A 16 -1.34 -11.75 1.82
N LYS A 17 -0.72 -11.95 0.67
CA LYS A 17 0.48 -12.80 0.58
C LYS A 17 1.14 -12.53 -0.77
N PRO A 18 2.39 -12.97 -0.96
CA PRO A 18 3.04 -12.79 -2.26
C PRO A 18 2.18 -13.35 -3.39
N ARG A 19 1.99 -12.51 -4.41
CA ARG A 19 1.18 -12.84 -5.58
C ARG A 19 -0.27 -13.21 -5.24
N GLY A 20 -0.74 -12.76 -4.08
CA GLY A 20 -2.11 -13.01 -3.68
C GLY A 20 -3.08 -11.99 -4.25
N ILE A 21 -4.11 -11.70 -3.46
CA ILE A 21 -5.12 -10.72 -3.85
C ILE A 21 -4.51 -9.32 -3.81
N LEU A 22 -4.74 -8.53 -4.84
CA LEU A 22 -4.20 -7.18 -4.93
C LEU A 22 -5.32 -6.15 -4.75
N TYR A 23 -5.06 -5.14 -3.93
CA TYR A 23 -5.97 -4.02 -3.73
C TYR A 23 -5.19 -2.73 -3.94
N ILE A 24 -5.69 -1.87 -4.81
CA ILE A 24 -5.04 -0.60 -5.10
C ILE A 24 -5.86 0.50 -4.45
N GLY A 25 -5.19 1.37 -3.70
CA GLY A 25 -5.86 2.43 -2.99
C GLY A 25 -5.16 3.76 -3.15
N PHE A 26 -5.84 4.80 -2.69
CA PHE A 26 -5.35 6.17 -2.69
C PHE A 26 -5.53 6.73 -1.28
N SER A 27 -4.59 7.51 -0.82
CA SER A 27 -4.69 8.11 0.50
C SER A 27 -3.85 9.36 0.62
N GLY A 28 -4.31 10.31 1.41
CA GLY A 28 -3.52 11.45 1.83
C GLY A 28 -2.73 11.20 3.10
N GLY A 29 -2.84 10.01 3.67
CA GLY A 29 -2.09 9.65 4.86
C GLY A 29 -1.86 8.15 4.88
N LEU A 30 -0.73 7.72 4.32
CA LEU A 30 -0.50 6.30 4.14
C LEU A 30 -0.33 5.56 5.47
N ASP A 31 0.35 6.17 6.45
CA ASP A 31 0.51 5.53 7.75
C ASP A 31 -0.85 5.25 8.40
N ASP A 32 -1.71 6.26 8.43
CA ASP A 32 -3.03 6.08 9.03
C ASP A 32 -3.85 5.05 8.27
N ARG A 33 -3.74 5.05 6.94
CA ARG A 33 -4.49 4.12 6.14
C ARG A 33 -4.02 2.69 6.37
N MET A 34 -2.72 2.47 6.45
CA MET A 34 -2.20 1.14 6.71
C MET A 34 -2.58 0.64 8.09
N GLU A 35 -2.57 1.53 9.07
CA GLU A 35 -3.02 1.15 10.39
C GLU A 35 -4.49 0.68 10.37
N ARG A 36 -5.33 1.41 9.65
CA ARG A 36 -6.74 1.01 9.53
C ARG A 36 -6.88 -0.35 8.85
N HIS A 37 -6.11 -0.61 7.81
CA HIS A 37 -6.14 -1.91 7.16
C HIS A 37 -5.71 -3.02 8.12
N ARG A 38 -4.67 -2.75 8.93
CA ARG A 38 -4.19 -3.74 9.90
C ARG A 38 -5.23 -4.05 10.96
N LEU A 39 -6.04 -3.07 11.32
CA LEU A 39 -7.07 -3.24 12.32
C LEU A 39 -8.38 -3.80 11.72
N GLY A 40 -8.41 -4.06 10.43
CA GLY A 40 -9.61 -4.54 9.80
C GLY A 40 -10.67 -3.48 9.60
N LYS A 41 -10.28 -2.21 9.60
CA LYS A 41 -11.21 -1.09 9.51
C LYS A 41 -11.07 -0.32 8.21
N GLY A 42 -10.37 -0.86 7.23
CA GLY A 42 -10.26 -0.23 5.94
C GLY A 42 -11.49 -0.51 5.08
N SER A 43 -11.28 -0.72 3.78
CA SER A 43 -12.42 -1.05 2.94
C SER A 43 -12.96 -2.43 3.29
N ASN A 44 -14.22 -2.65 2.95
CA ASN A 44 -14.82 -3.95 3.20
C ASN A 44 -14.08 -5.06 2.49
N PHE A 45 -13.64 -4.82 1.27
CA PHE A 45 -12.93 -5.84 0.51
C PHE A 45 -11.60 -6.19 1.18
N ALA A 46 -10.83 -5.17 1.53
CA ALA A 46 -9.52 -5.40 2.14
C ALA A 46 -9.66 -6.08 3.50
N SER A 47 -10.68 -5.70 4.26
CA SER A 47 -10.93 -6.31 5.56
C SER A 47 -11.32 -7.77 5.42
N LYS A 48 -12.22 -8.05 4.48
CA LYS A 48 -12.69 -9.42 4.28
C LYS A 48 -11.56 -10.38 3.94
N TYR A 49 -10.64 -9.96 3.12
CA TYR A 49 -9.55 -10.81 2.67
C TYR A 49 -8.26 -10.60 3.44
N LYS A 50 -8.29 -9.77 4.47
CA LYS A 50 -7.14 -9.52 5.35
C LYS A 50 -5.93 -9.03 4.56
N LEU A 51 -6.15 -8.01 3.75
CA LEU A 51 -5.10 -7.42 2.94
C LEU A 51 -4.35 -6.40 3.79
N THR A 52 -3.28 -6.83 4.42
CA THR A 52 -2.56 -6.00 5.39
C THR A 52 -1.09 -5.80 5.04
N ARG A 53 -0.61 -6.41 3.98
CA ARG A 53 0.80 -6.29 3.58
C ARG A 53 0.92 -5.22 2.50
N LEU A 54 1.72 -4.19 2.76
CA LEU A 54 1.97 -3.11 1.80
C LEU A 54 3.12 -3.54 0.91
N VAL A 55 2.87 -3.73 -0.38
CA VAL A 55 3.90 -4.24 -1.29
C VAL A 55 4.35 -3.23 -2.33
N TYR A 56 3.67 -2.08 -2.45
CA TYR A 56 4.06 -1.06 -3.42
C TYR A 56 3.40 0.27 -3.06
N TYR A 57 4.08 1.37 -3.30
CA TYR A 57 3.47 2.68 -3.17
C TYR A 57 4.18 3.70 -4.06
N GLU A 58 3.46 4.74 -4.43
CA GLU A 58 3.97 5.90 -5.16
C GLU A 58 3.50 7.16 -4.45
N GLU A 59 4.37 8.13 -4.40
CA GLU A 59 4.10 9.41 -3.76
C GLU A 59 3.78 10.47 -4.80
N PHE A 60 2.80 11.31 -4.51
CA PHE A 60 2.40 12.41 -5.39
C PHE A 60 2.21 13.67 -4.57
N GLN A 61 2.60 14.79 -5.16
CA GLN A 61 2.42 16.08 -4.50
C GLN A 61 0.96 16.54 -4.58
N TYR A 62 0.24 16.16 -5.63
CA TYR A 62 -1.12 16.61 -5.86
C TYR A 62 -2.10 15.45 -5.89
N ALA A 63 -3.28 15.68 -5.26
CA ALA A 63 -4.29 14.64 -5.17
C ALA A 63 -4.76 14.16 -6.55
N ASN A 64 -4.94 15.07 -7.48
CA ASN A 64 -5.45 14.70 -8.79
C ASN A 64 -4.52 13.75 -9.52
N ASP A 65 -3.21 13.96 -9.38
CA ASP A 65 -2.24 13.07 -10.01
C ASP A 65 -2.30 11.68 -9.40
N ALA A 66 -2.42 11.60 -8.08
CA ALA A 66 -2.52 10.32 -7.40
C ALA A 66 -3.80 9.58 -7.80
N ILE A 67 -4.92 10.30 -7.84
CA ILE A 67 -6.19 9.69 -8.21
C ILE A 67 -6.13 9.16 -9.63
N ALA A 68 -5.53 9.92 -10.55
CA ALA A 68 -5.40 9.47 -11.92
C ALA A 68 -4.56 8.18 -12.00
N ARG A 69 -3.48 8.11 -11.22
CA ARG A 69 -2.64 6.93 -11.22
C ARG A 69 -3.36 5.72 -10.63
N GLU A 70 -4.13 5.95 -9.56
CA GLU A 70 -4.92 4.87 -8.98
C GLU A 70 -5.86 4.26 -10.00
N LYS A 71 -6.56 5.11 -10.74
CA LYS A 71 -7.49 4.63 -11.77
C LYS A 71 -6.75 3.88 -12.86
N GLN A 72 -5.60 4.38 -13.27
CA GLN A 72 -4.80 3.73 -14.28
C GLN A 72 -4.40 2.33 -13.84
N LEU A 73 -3.86 2.20 -12.63
CA LEU A 73 -3.41 0.92 -12.13
C LEU A 73 -4.56 -0.07 -11.95
N LYS A 74 -5.72 0.43 -11.55
CA LYS A 74 -6.88 -0.45 -11.40
C LYS A 74 -7.31 -1.06 -12.72
N ASN A 75 -7.03 -0.37 -13.84
CA ASN A 75 -7.39 -0.88 -15.15
C ASN A 75 -6.33 -1.76 -15.78
N TRP A 76 -5.17 -1.89 -15.17
CA TRP A 76 -4.12 -2.75 -15.70
C TRP A 76 -4.47 -4.21 -15.53
N HIS A 77 -3.96 -5.05 -16.43
CA HIS A 77 -4.01 -6.49 -16.24
C HIS A 77 -3.25 -6.87 -14.97
N ARG A 78 -3.67 -7.96 -14.36
CA ARG A 78 -3.05 -8.40 -13.11
C ARG A 78 -1.54 -8.60 -13.26
N GLN A 79 -1.10 -9.19 -14.37
CA GLN A 79 0.32 -9.46 -14.54
C GLN A 79 1.14 -8.16 -14.58
N TRP A 80 0.58 -7.10 -15.13
CA TRP A 80 1.28 -5.81 -15.14
C TRP A 80 1.46 -5.26 -13.73
N LYS A 81 0.46 -5.45 -12.90
CA LYS A 81 0.56 -5.02 -11.49
C LYS A 81 1.63 -5.82 -10.76
N ILE A 82 1.67 -7.13 -10.99
CA ILE A 82 2.69 -7.98 -10.40
C ILE A 82 4.08 -7.55 -10.86
N ASN A 83 4.23 -7.27 -12.16
CA ASN A 83 5.52 -6.82 -12.69
C ASN A 83 5.95 -5.51 -12.03
N LEU A 84 5.04 -4.58 -11.87
CA LEU A 84 5.36 -3.31 -11.23
C LEU A 84 5.82 -3.51 -9.79
N ILE A 85 5.13 -4.36 -9.05
CA ILE A 85 5.52 -4.66 -7.68
C ILE A 85 6.92 -5.28 -7.66
N GLU A 86 7.16 -6.26 -8.50
CA GLU A 86 8.41 -7.02 -8.43
C GLU A 86 9.61 -6.25 -8.96
N GLN A 87 9.40 -5.22 -9.78
CA GLN A 87 10.50 -4.35 -10.18
C GLN A 87 11.09 -3.63 -8.98
N ASN A 88 10.29 -3.36 -7.97
CA ASN A 88 10.72 -2.58 -6.82
C ASN A 88 10.77 -3.39 -5.53
N ASN A 89 10.08 -4.51 -5.50
CA ASN A 89 9.96 -5.32 -4.29
C ASN A 89 9.84 -6.79 -4.69
N PRO A 90 10.93 -7.37 -5.19
CA PRO A 90 10.86 -8.72 -5.76
C PRO A 90 10.45 -9.80 -4.78
N ASN A 91 10.66 -9.57 -3.50
CA ASN A 91 10.31 -10.57 -2.49
C ASN A 91 8.95 -10.34 -1.86
N TRP A 92 8.23 -9.31 -2.29
CA TRP A 92 6.91 -8.98 -1.74
C TRP A 92 6.96 -8.71 -0.25
N ASP A 93 8.03 -8.05 0.19
CA ASP A 93 8.15 -7.68 1.59
C ASP A 93 7.09 -6.66 1.97
N ASP A 94 6.71 -6.68 3.24
CA ASP A 94 5.80 -5.68 3.77
C ASP A 94 6.58 -4.38 3.96
N LEU A 95 6.29 -3.39 3.14
CA LEU A 95 7.03 -2.13 3.14
C LEU A 95 6.61 -1.18 4.25
N TRP A 96 5.51 -1.48 4.94
CA TRP A 96 5.06 -0.64 6.04
C TRP A 96 5.33 -1.34 7.36
N LYS A 97 6.06 -0.65 8.23
CA LYS A 97 6.36 -1.17 9.55
C LYS A 97 6.04 -0.08 10.55
N PRO A 98 5.42 -0.43 11.67
CA PRO A 98 5.20 0.55 12.72
C PRO A 98 6.51 1.20 13.12
N LEU A 99 6.46 2.46 13.51
CA LEU A 99 7.67 3.19 13.82
C LEU A 99 8.46 2.57 14.97
N ASP A 100 7.79 1.83 15.84
CA ASP A 100 8.47 1.21 16.96
C ASP A 100 8.88 -0.22 16.70
N SER A 101 8.70 -0.75 15.51
CA SER A 101 8.95 -2.15 15.27
C SER A 101 10.42 -2.46 15.15
N GLU A 102 11.21 -1.54 14.77
CA GLU A 102 12.60 -1.84 14.50
C GLU A 102 13.41 -2.04 15.76
N THR A 103 12.87 -1.75 16.90
CA THR A 103 13.64 -1.90 18.09
C THR A 103 13.97 -3.34 18.40
N SER A 104 13.30 -4.24 17.80
CA SER A 104 13.53 -5.62 18.12
C SER A 104 14.79 -6.14 17.54
N SER A 105 15.43 -5.49 16.79
CA SER A 105 16.48 -6.09 16.13
C SER A 105 17.64 -6.26 16.93
N GLU A 106 17.56 -6.19 17.34
CA GLU A 106 18.45 -6.54 17.62
C GLU A 106 18.80 -6.90 17.95
#